data_99c5466608520866b618a8093c47e55a
#
_entry.id   99c5466608520866b618a8093c47e55a
#
_cell.length_a   1.000
_cell.length_b   1.000
_cell.length_c   1.000
_cell.angle_alpha   90.00
_cell.angle_beta   90.00
_cell.angle_gamma   90.00
#
_symmetry.space_group_name_H-M   'P 1'
#
loop_
_entity.id
_entity.type
_entity.pdbx_description
1 polymer ?
#
loop_
_entity_poly.entity_id
_entity_poly.type
_entity_poly.pdbx_seq_one_letter_code
_entity_poly.pdbx_strand_id
1 'polypeptide(L)'
;MLEKNSIVEVEITDLSHEGAGVAKVDGFVFFVENALPGEKIKMRVLKVKKNIGFGKVEEYLTISKHRNQDLNVDYLRTGIADFGHLAYAEQLKFKRKQVADNLYKTAGISDVEVLETLGMEHPYAYRNKAQVPVRRVNGQLETGFFRKHSHDLMPISDFYIQNKEIDRLINFTRDLLRRFDLKPYDEKEETGLIRTLMVRRGHYSGEMMLVFVTTRPKIFRIEQIIEKIVVEFPAVKSIIQNINDKNTNAIFGKEFRTLYGKDTIVDSMLGNQYEISARSFYQVNTEMAEKLYQIAIDFSDLTADDIVIDAYSGIGTIGLSFAKNVKAVYGVEVIEEAVEDAKRNAALNGITNAHYVADSAEHAMATWSKNGIKPSVILVDPPRKGLTENFIKASVAMQPEKVTYISCNPATMARDIKLYQEFGYKLQKVQPVDLFPNTHHVETVVLMSRVNN
;
A
#
# COMPACT_ATOMS: atom_id res chain seq x y z
N MET A 1 33.26 23.29 -4.33
CA MET A 1 32.42 22.12 -3.92
C MET A 1 31.54 22.58 -2.78
N LEU A 2 30.23 22.36 -2.83
CA LEU A 2 29.31 22.80 -1.79
C LEU A 2 29.55 21.98 -0.50
N GLU A 3 29.63 22.68 0.64
CA GLU A 3 29.85 22.05 1.94
C GLU A 3 28.52 21.88 2.68
N LYS A 4 28.48 20.95 3.63
CA LYS A 4 27.33 20.76 4.52
C LYS A 4 27.01 22.08 5.25
N ASN A 5 25.72 22.42 5.34
CA ASN A 5 25.14 23.64 5.90
C ASN A 5 25.31 24.93 5.06
N SER A 6 26.01 24.88 3.91
CA SER A 6 25.97 26.03 2.99
C SER A 6 24.56 26.30 2.48
N ILE A 7 24.26 27.57 2.21
CA ILE A 7 22.98 28.00 1.63
C ILE A 7 23.26 28.49 0.23
N VAL A 8 22.47 27.98 -0.74
CA VAL A 8 22.62 28.28 -2.18
C VAL A 8 21.25 28.55 -2.77
N GLU A 9 21.16 29.57 -3.62
CA GLU A 9 19.97 29.80 -4.42
C GLU A 9 19.96 28.82 -5.60
N VAL A 10 18.83 28.10 -5.76
CA VAL A 10 18.65 27.12 -6.85
C VAL A 10 17.24 27.20 -7.40
N GLU A 11 17.09 26.79 -8.64
CA GLU A 11 15.79 26.54 -9.29
C GLU A 11 15.53 25.03 -9.32
N ILE A 12 14.32 24.64 -8.98
CA ILE A 12 13.87 23.25 -9.07
C ILE A 12 13.37 23.01 -10.48
N THR A 13 13.98 22.04 -11.16
CA THR A 13 13.73 21.78 -12.60
C THR A 13 12.92 20.52 -12.87
N ASP A 14 12.90 19.54 -11.95
CA ASP A 14 12.21 18.26 -12.11
C ASP A 14 11.87 17.67 -10.72
N LEU A 15 11.21 16.50 -10.72
CA LEU A 15 10.96 15.68 -9.54
C LEU A 15 11.69 14.35 -9.66
N SER A 16 12.22 13.87 -8.54
CA SER A 16 12.73 12.49 -8.43
C SER A 16 11.56 11.50 -8.39
N HIS A 17 11.85 10.21 -8.53
CA HIS A 17 10.84 9.15 -8.42
C HIS A 17 10.16 9.07 -7.04
N GLU A 18 10.78 9.62 -6.00
CA GLU A 18 10.22 9.73 -4.64
C GLU A 18 9.54 11.09 -4.39
N GLY A 19 9.39 11.92 -5.42
CA GLY A 19 8.73 13.21 -5.32
C GLY A 19 9.58 14.35 -4.73
N ALA A 20 10.88 14.16 -4.51
CA ALA A 20 11.77 15.23 -4.13
C ALA A 20 12.10 16.12 -5.33
N GLY A 21 12.15 17.44 -5.13
CA GLY A 21 12.58 18.39 -6.16
C GLY A 21 14.03 18.14 -6.59
N VAL A 22 14.31 18.31 -7.87
CA VAL A 22 15.65 18.17 -8.45
C VAL A 22 16.20 19.54 -8.81
N ALA A 23 17.36 19.89 -8.21
CA ALA A 23 18.14 21.08 -8.54
C ALA A 23 19.53 20.69 -9.05
N LYS A 24 20.15 21.56 -9.84
CA LYS A 24 21.54 21.42 -10.28
C LYS A 24 22.34 22.64 -9.90
N VAL A 25 23.51 22.40 -9.30
CA VAL A 25 24.51 23.45 -8.99
C VAL A 25 25.81 23.02 -9.64
N ASP A 26 26.31 23.82 -10.59
CA ASP A 26 27.50 23.51 -11.40
C ASP A 26 27.50 22.09 -12.00
N GLY A 27 26.31 21.64 -12.45
CA GLY A 27 26.11 20.29 -13.02
C GLY A 27 25.94 19.17 -12.00
N PHE A 28 26.08 19.45 -10.69
CA PHE A 28 25.90 18.48 -9.62
C PHE A 28 24.44 18.45 -9.17
N VAL A 29 23.86 17.25 -9.05
CA VAL A 29 22.43 17.05 -8.76
C VAL A 29 22.16 17.04 -7.27
N PHE A 30 21.17 17.83 -6.84
CA PHE A 30 20.62 17.84 -5.49
C PHE A 30 19.17 17.41 -5.48
N PHE A 31 18.81 16.55 -4.51
CA PHE A 31 17.43 16.23 -4.18
C PHE A 31 16.98 17.06 -2.98
N VAL A 32 15.87 17.78 -3.15
CA VAL A 32 15.36 18.74 -2.16
C VAL A 32 13.95 18.36 -1.76
N GLU A 33 13.77 17.95 -0.51
CA GLU A 33 12.42 17.62 0.00
C GLU A 33 11.52 18.87 0.00
N ASN A 34 10.24 18.66 -0.27
CA ASN A 34 9.19 19.69 -0.30
C ASN A 34 9.40 20.83 -1.31
N ALA A 35 10.19 20.59 -2.36
CA ALA A 35 10.40 21.55 -3.43
C ALA A 35 9.76 21.05 -4.72
N LEU A 36 9.18 21.96 -5.50
CA LEU A 36 8.43 21.66 -6.73
C LEU A 36 9.05 22.36 -7.97
N PRO A 37 8.92 21.76 -9.16
CA PRO A 37 9.41 22.38 -10.39
C PRO A 37 8.88 23.80 -10.58
N GLY A 38 9.78 24.69 -11.04
CA GLY A 38 9.51 26.12 -11.23
C GLY A 38 9.66 26.96 -9.97
N GLU A 39 9.99 26.37 -8.82
CA GLU A 39 10.31 27.12 -7.61
C GLU A 39 11.78 27.55 -7.60
N LYS A 40 12.03 28.82 -7.19
CA LYS A 40 13.34 29.29 -6.79
C LYS A 40 13.40 29.32 -5.27
N ILE A 41 14.44 28.72 -4.70
CA ILE A 41 14.58 28.53 -3.28
C ILE A 41 15.99 28.85 -2.79
N LYS A 42 16.12 29.24 -1.52
CA LYS A 42 17.38 29.07 -0.81
C LYS A 42 17.42 27.64 -0.24
N MET A 43 18.32 26.84 -0.78
CA MET A 43 18.54 25.47 -0.36
C MET A 43 19.66 25.40 0.67
N ARG A 44 19.41 24.79 1.82
CA ARG A 44 20.46 24.39 2.75
C ARG A 44 20.96 23.00 2.41
N VAL A 45 22.25 22.84 2.18
CA VAL A 45 22.90 21.56 1.94
C VAL A 45 22.92 20.72 3.20
N LEU A 46 22.29 19.53 3.16
CA LEU A 46 22.27 18.58 4.28
C LEU A 46 23.40 17.57 4.20
N LYS A 47 23.64 17.03 2.99
CA LYS A 47 24.63 15.98 2.75
C LYS A 47 25.08 15.99 1.30
N VAL A 48 26.37 15.75 1.09
CA VAL A 48 26.95 15.57 -0.25
C VAL A 48 27.56 14.17 -0.30
N LYS A 49 27.23 13.40 -1.35
CA LYS A 49 27.81 12.12 -1.72
C LYS A 49 28.63 12.28 -2.99
N LYS A 50 29.26 11.23 -3.49
CA LYS A 50 30.14 11.27 -4.67
C LYS A 50 29.48 11.91 -5.91
N ASN A 51 28.22 11.56 -6.19
CA ASN A 51 27.53 11.95 -7.43
C ASN A 51 26.24 12.72 -7.21
N ILE A 52 25.74 12.83 -5.97
CA ILE A 52 24.46 13.45 -5.64
C ILE A 52 24.54 14.15 -4.28
N GLY A 53 23.73 15.20 -4.11
CA GLY A 53 23.54 15.88 -2.85
C GLY A 53 22.09 15.85 -2.36
N PHE A 54 21.89 16.19 -1.10
CA PHE A 54 20.59 16.32 -0.47
C PHE A 54 20.50 17.69 0.18
N GLY A 55 19.39 18.37 -0.05
CA GLY A 55 19.11 19.68 0.51
C GLY A 55 17.72 19.75 1.13
N LYS A 56 17.50 20.80 1.89
CA LYS A 56 16.16 21.18 2.35
C LYS A 56 15.89 22.62 1.97
N VAL A 57 14.62 22.94 1.80
CA VAL A 57 14.19 24.33 1.62
C VAL A 57 14.42 25.11 2.91
N GLU A 58 15.14 26.21 2.82
CA GLU A 58 15.29 27.20 3.88
C GLU A 58 14.29 28.35 3.70
N GLU A 59 14.15 28.82 2.45
CA GLU A 59 13.26 29.90 2.06
C GLU A 59 12.77 29.69 0.62
N TYR A 60 11.49 29.95 0.37
CA TYR A 60 10.95 30.01 -0.99
C TYR A 60 11.06 31.44 -1.52
N LEU A 61 11.80 31.64 -2.60
CA LEU A 61 11.90 32.93 -3.31
C LEU A 61 10.76 33.09 -4.33
N THR A 62 10.41 31.98 -5.00
CA THR A 62 9.19 31.90 -5.83
C THR A 62 8.49 30.60 -5.55
N ILE A 63 7.15 30.61 -5.55
CA ILE A 63 6.30 29.46 -5.27
C ILE A 63 5.67 28.99 -6.57
N SER A 64 5.67 27.69 -6.81
CA SER A 64 5.00 27.09 -7.97
C SER A 64 3.48 27.33 -7.88
N LYS A 65 2.88 27.68 -9.02
CA LYS A 65 1.41 27.78 -9.14
C LYS A 65 0.67 26.46 -8.88
N HIS A 66 1.40 25.36 -8.90
CA HIS A 66 0.88 24.02 -8.65
C HIS A 66 1.09 23.58 -7.19
N ARG A 67 1.58 24.47 -6.30
CA ARG A 67 1.73 24.15 -4.89
C ARG A 67 0.40 24.25 -4.16
N ASN A 68 0.06 23.17 -3.45
CA ASN A 68 -0.99 23.19 -2.43
C ASN A 68 -0.43 23.85 -1.16
N GLN A 69 -0.81 25.11 -0.91
CA GLN A 69 -0.32 25.89 0.22
C GLN A 69 -1.06 25.60 1.53
N ASP A 70 -2.24 25.02 1.44
CA ASP A 70 -3.12 24.75 2.60
C ASP A 70 -2.78 23.45 3.32
N LEU A 71 -1.88 22.64 2.76
CA LEU A 71 -1.50 21.37 3.38
C LEU A 71 -0.72 21.58 4.66
N ASN A 72 -1.16 20.95 5.76
CA ASN A 72 -0.37 20.92 6.99
C ASN A 72 1.01 20.28 6.74
N VAL A 73 2.05 21.02 7.03
CA VAL A 73 3.46 20.61 6.83
C VAL A 73 3.82 19.34 7.60
N ASP A 74 3.14 19.02 8.67
CA ASP A 74 3.40 17.83 9.47
C ASP A 74 3.03 16.53 8.71
N TYR A 75 2.11 16.59 7.76
CA TYR A 75 1.82 15.46 6.86
C TYR A 75 2.99 15.16 5.91
N LEU A 76 3.73 16.19 5.49
CA LEU A 76 4.96 16.03 4.70
C LEU A 76 6.10 15.47 5.56
N ARG A 77 6.25 16.00 6.79
CA ARG A 77 7.31 15.61 7.72
C ARG A 77 7.19 14.17 8.20
N THR A 78 5.97 13.67 8.32
CA THR A 78 5.67 12.28 8.73
C THR A 78 5.54 11.32 7.57
N GLY A 79 5.38 11.84 6.34
CA GLY A 79 5.16 11.01 5.16
C GLY A 79 3.72 10.50 5.01
N ILE A 80 2.77 10.99 5.82
CA ILE A 80 1.35 10.64 5.67
C ILE A 80 0.83 11.05 4.30
N ALA A 81 1.22 12.25 3.85
CA ALA A 81 0.89 12.78 2.54
C ALA A 81 2.14 13.43 1.94
N ASP A 82 3.16 12.62 1.66
CA ASP A 82 4.50 13.07 1.28
C ASP A 82 4.56 13.77 -0.08
N PHE A 83 3.47 13.67 -0.86
CA PHE A 83 3.31 14.34 -2.14
C PHE A 83 2.13 15.33 -2.17
N GLY A 84 1.44 15.50 -1.05
CA GLY A 84 0.25 16.35 -0.94
C GLY A 84 0.49 17.85 -1.14
N HIS A 85 1.76 18.31 -1.14
CA HIS A 85 2.13 19.69 -1.46
C HIS A 85 2.02 20.02 -2.96
N LEU A 86 1.89 19.03 -3.84
CA LEU A 86 1.62 19.19 -5.26
C LEU A 86 0.12 19.12 -5.52
N ALA A 87 -0.42 19.98 -6.37
CA ALA A 87 -1.81 19.95 -6.81
C ALA A 87 -2.17 18.59 -7.39
N TYR A 88 -3.34 18.05 -7.05
CA TYR A 88 -3.70 16.66 -7.33
C TYR A 88 -3.64 16.30 -8.82
N ALA A 89 -4.12 17.17 -9.69
CA ALA A 89 -4.02 16.96 -11.14
C ALA A 89 -2.56 16.79 -11.63
N GLU A 90 -1.62 17.49 -11.00
CA GLU A 90 -0.20 17.36 -11.35
C GLU A 90 0.41 16.09 -10.74
N GLN A 91 -0.10 15.62 -9.58
CA GLN A 91 0.28 14.31 -9.04
C GLN A 91 -0.05 13.19 -10.05
N LEU A 92 -1.24 13.22 -10.67
CA LEU A 92 -1.66 12.22 -11.66
C LEU A 92 -0.76 12.24 -12.91
N LYS A 93 -0.40 13.43 -13.41
CA LYS A 93 0.55 13.57 -14.54
C LYS A 93 1.93 13.03 -14.19
N PHE A 94 2.42 13.32 -12.99
CA PHE A 94 3.70 12.80 -12.50
C PHE A 94 3.70 11.27 -12.47
N LYS A 95 2.64 10.65 -11.95
CA LYS A 95 2.49 9.19 -11.85
C LYS A 95 2.47 8.53 -13.23
N ARG A 96 1.73 9.13 -14.21
CA ARG A 96 1.77 8.69 -15.60
C ARG A 96 3.18 8.74 -16.19
N LYS A 97 3.85 9.89 -16.03
CA LYS A 97 5.22 10.09 -16.50
C LYS A 97 6.18 9.07 -15.89
N GLN A 98 6.05 8.79 -14.60
CA GLN A 98 6.88 7.82 -13.91
C GLN A 98 6.75 6.41 -14.52
N VAL A 99 5.54 5.98 -14.85
CA VAL A 99 5.30 4.68 -15.52
C VAL A 99 5.91 4.69 -16.92
N ALA A 100 5.64 5.71 -17.72
CA ALA A 100 6.16 5.83 -19.09
C ALA A 100 7.71 5.86 -19.14
N ASP A 101 8.32 6.64 -18.23
CA ASP A 101 9.78 6.75 -18.14
C ASP A 101 10.44 5.41 -17.79
N ASN A 102 9.84 4.62 -16.89
CA ASN A 102 10.38 3.30 -16.52
C ASN A 102 10.24 2.29 -17.66
N LEU A 103 9.10 2.27 -18.36
CA LEU A 103 8.90 1.39 -19.52
C LEU A 103 9.91 1.71 -20.63
N TYR A 104 10.10 3.00 -20.93
CA TYR A 104 11.06 3.43 -21.93
C TYR A 104 12.51 3.10 -21.54
N LYS A 105 12.95 3.53 -20.35
CA LYS A 105 14.35 3.44 -19.93
C LYS A 105 14.79 2.00 -19.62
N THR A 106 13.89 1.17 -19.09
CA THR A 106 14.23 -0.20 -18.62
C THR A 106 13.88 -1.26 -19.64
N ALA A 107 12.67 -1.18 -20.24
CA ALA A 107 12.17 -2.18 -21.17
C ALA A 107 12.32 -1.78 -22.65
N GLY A 108 12.72 -0.53 -22.95
CA GLY A 108 12.83 -0.02 -24.32
C GLY A 108 11.50 0.16 -25.03
N ILE A 109 10.38 0.26 -24.27
CA ILE A 109 9.03 0.34 -24.82
C ILE A 109 8.62 1.80 -24.96
N SER A 110 8.27 2.20 -26.20
CA SER A 110 7.75 3.53 -26.52
C SER A 110 6.53 3.47 -27.47
N ASP A 111 6.18 2.30 -27.97
CA ASP A 111 5.12 2.04 -28.95
C ASP A 111 3.77 1.68 -28.31
N VAL A 112 3.71 1.59 -26.97
CA VAL A 112 2.48 1.35 -26.22
C VAL A 112 2.09 2.61 -25.47
N GLU A 113 0.85 3.05 -25.64
CA GLU A 113 0.33 4.21 -24.93
C GLU A 113 0.18 3.91 -23.43
N VAL A 114 0.76 4.78 -22.60
CA VAL A 114 0.43 4.82 -21.16
C VAL A 114 -0.78 5.73 -20.99
N LEU A 115 -1.91 5.15 -20.61
CA LEU A 115 -3.16 5.88 -20.41
C LEU A 115 -3.03 6.94 -19.30
N GLU A 116 -3.97 7.87 -19.21
CA GLU A 116 -4.00 8.84 -18.12
C GLU A 116 -4.17 8.13 -16.78
N THR A 117 -3.49 8.62 -15.73
CA THR A 117 -3.62 8.03 -14.40
C THR A 117 -5.04 8.20 -13.89
N LEU A 118 -5.70 7.08 -13.58
CA LEU A 118 -7.02 7.10 -12.97
C LEU A 118 -6.90 7.56 -11.51
N GLY A 119 -7.53 8.67 -11.18
CA GLY A 119 -7.51 9.29 -9.85
C GLY A 119 -8.84 9.21 -9.11
N MET A 120 -8.87 9.78 -7.90
CA MET A 120 -10.06 9.94 -7.07
C MET A 120 -10.66 11.35 -7.25
N GLU A 121 -11.97 11.45 -7.10
CA GLU A 121 -12.65 12.74 -7.00
C GLU A 121 -12.31 13.44 -5.67
N HIS A 122 -12.27 12.66 -4.56
CA HIS A 122 -11.94 13.13 -3.22
C HIS A 122 -10.67 12.42 -2.71
N PRO A 123 -9.46 12.95 -3.00
CA PRO A 123 -8.20 12.26 -2.75
C PRO A 123 -7.73 12.32 -1.29
N TYR A 124 -8.64 12.26 -0.33
CA TYR A 124 -8.37 12.29 1.12
C TYR A 124 -9.38 11.40 1.86
N ALA A 125 -9.10 11.09 3.12
CA ALA A 125 -9.94 10.25 3.98
C ALA A 125 -10.31 8.85 3.41
N TYR A 126 -9.52 8.34 2.48
CA TYR A 126 -9.80 7.11 1.74
C TYR A 126 -9.32 5.83 2.45
N ARG A 127 -8.30 5.93 3.33
CA ARG A 127 -7.74 4.74 3.97
C ARG A 127 -8.70 4.13 4.98
N ASN A 128 -8.96 2.84 4.78
CA ASN A 128 -9.81 2.02 5.64
C ASN A 128 -9.03 1.29 6.75
N LYS A 129 -7.72 1.50 6.86
CA LYS A 129 -6.86 0.93 7.90
C LYS A 129 -5.79 1.91 8.35
N ALA A 130 -5.63 2.02 9.67
CA ALA A 130 -4.56 2.77 10.32
C ALA A 130 -3.76 1.88 11.28
N GLN A 131 -2.46 2.10 11.36
CA GLN A 131 -1.56 1.49 12.34
C GLN A 131 -0.76 2.62 12.97
N VAL A 132 -1.16 3.03 14.15
CA VAL A 132 -0.70 4.28 14.76
C VAL A 132 0.15 3.98 15.99
N PRO A 133 1.44 4.32 15.99
CA PRO A 133 2.31 4.18 17.16
C PRO A 133 1.78 4.95 18.36
N VAL A 134 2.00 4.39 19.55
CA VAL A 134 1.68 5.01 20.84
C VAL A 134 2.96 5.23 21.60
N ARG A 135 3.33 6.49 21.88
CA ARG A 135 4.58 6.87 22.54
C ARG A 135 4.34 7.93 23.61
N ARG A 136 5.34 8.15 24.45
CA ARG A 136 5.35 9.28 25.38
C ARG A 136 5.93 10.51 24.70
N VAL A 137 5.14 11.59 24.63
CA VAL A 137 5.59 12.89 24.11
C VAL A 137 5.24 13.94 25.16
N ASN A 138 6.19 14.76 25.56
CA ASN A 138 6.02 15.81 26.58
C ASN A 138 5.37 15.29 27.88
N GLY A 139 5.74 14.08 28.31
CA GLY A 139 5.24 13.46 29.54
C GLY A 139 3.89 12.73 29.39
N GLN A 140 3.18 12.87 28.29
CA GLN A 140 1.86 12.25 28.06
C GLN A 140 1.92 11.11 27.04
N LEU A 141 0.97 10.18 27.13
CA LEU A 141 0.71 9.18 26.10
C LEU A 141 0.11 9.87 24.87
N GLU A 142 0.74 9.72 23.74
CA GLU A 142 0.31 10.28 22.46
C GLU A 142 0.21 9.23 21.36
N THR A 143 -0.64 9.51 20.37
CA THR A 143 -0.74 8.81 19.09
C THR A 143 -0.32 9.74 17.96
N GLY A 144 0.33 9.20 16.94
CA GLY A 144 0.80 9.99 15.81
C GLY A 144 1.64 9.16 14.87
N PHE A 145 2.48 9.82 14.08
CA PHE A 145 3.44 9.14 13.22
C PHE A 145 4.87 9.61 13.49
N PHE A 146 5.82 8.76 13.17
CA PHE A 146 7.22 9.14 13.26
C PHE A 146 7.58 10.16 12.18
N ARG A 147 8.41 11.13 12.53
CA ARG A 147 9.07 11.99 11.56
C ARG A 147 9.90 11.10 10.62
N LYS A 148 9.89 11.40 9.31
CA LYS A 148 10.73 10.71 8.33
C LYS A 148 12.18 10.59 8.82
N HIS A 149 12.76 9.43 8.64
CA HIS A 149 14.14 9.11 9.04
C HIS A 149 14.44 9.30 10.55
N SER A 150 13.41 9.23 11.42
CA SER A 150 13.53 9.40 12.88
C SER A 150 12.56 8.44 13.60
N HIS A 151 12.82 8.19 14.88
CA HIS A 151 11.90 7.55 15.81
C HIS A 151 11.14 8.57 16.69
N ASP A 152 11.22 9.88 16.36
CA ASP A 152 10.50 10.92 17.07
C ASP A 152 9.03 10.94 16.64
N LEU A 153 8.14 10.62 17.56
CA LEU A 153 6.70 10.69 17.31
C LEU A 153 6.24 12.13 17.22
N MET A 154 5.55 12.47 16.15
CA MET A 154 4.79 13.70 16.00
C MET A 154 3.33 13.39 16.34
N PRO A 155 2.77 13.98 17.42
CA PRO A 155 1.36 13.83 17.75
C PRO A 155 0.47 14.34 16.61
N ILE A 156 -0.44 13.51 16.16
CA ILE A 156 -1.40 13.84 15.10
C ILE A 156 -2.76 13.28 15.51
N SER A 157 -3.81 14.06 15.38
CA SER A 157 -5.19 13.69 15.66
C SER A 157 -6.09 13.67 14.43
N ASP A 158 -5.67 14.31 13.35
CA ASP A 158 -6.28 14.27 12.03
C ASP A 158 -5.25 13.74 11.02
N PHE A 159 -5.49 12.54 10.51
CA PHE A 159 -4.53 11.85 9.65
C PHE A 159 -4.84 12.04 8.14
N TYR A 160 -5.42 13.12 7.75
CA TYR A 160 -5.70 13.61 6.39
C TYR A 160 -6.19 12.55 5.39
N ILE A 161 -5.42 11.49 5.15
CA ILE A 161 -5.75 10.41 4.19
C ILE A 161 -6.53 9.25 4.82
N GLN A 162 -6.69 9.21 6.15
CA GLN A 162 -7.44 8.15 6.83
C GLN A 162 -8.91 8.52 6.98
N ASN A 163 -9.77 7.49 6.99
CA ASN A 163 -11.20 7.67 7.27
C ASN A 163 -11.40 8.32 8.63
N LYS A 164 -12.27 9.32 8.71
CA LYS A 164 -12.48 10.15 9.91
C LYS A 164 -13.01 9.36 11.12
N GLU A 165 -13.78 8.30 10.89
CA GLU A 165 -14.24 7.43 11.98
C GLU A 165 -13.08 6.65 12.60
N ILE A 166 -12.07 6.30 11.81
CA ILE A 166 -10.83 5.70 12.32
C ILE A 166 -10.11 6.69 13.22
N ASP A 167 -9.97 7.95 12.79
CA ASP A 167 -9.33 9.01 13.59
C ASP A 167 -10.07 9.24 14.91
N ARG A 168 -11.40 9.28 14.87
CA ARG A 168 -12.24 9.41 16.08
C ARG A 168 -12.01 8.28 17.06
N LEU A 169 -12.01 7.03 16.58
CA LEU A 169 -11.80 5.85 17.43
C LEU A 169 -10.38 5.83 18.02
N ILE A 170 -9.35 6.20 17.25
CA ILE A 170 -7.97 6.30 17.74
C ILE A 170 -7.86 7.35 18.83
N ASN A 171 -8.37 8.55 18.60
CA ASN A 171 -8.32 9.66 19.55
C ASN A 171 -9.08 9.33 20.85
N PHE A 172 -10.27 8.78 20.75
CA PHE A 172 -11.06 8.35 21.90
C PHE A 172 -10.32 7.27 22.71
N THR A 173 -9.78 6.26 22.01
CA THR A 173 -9.01 5.18 22.65
C THR A 173 -7.76 5.73 23.34
N ARG A 174 -7.01 6.62 22.70
CA ARG A 174 -5.86 7.34 23.30
C ARG A 174 -6.24 8.00 24.62
N ASP A 175 -7.38 8.73 24.63
CA ASP A 175 -7.82 9.47 25.82
C ASP A 175 -8.31 8.52 26.94
N LEU A 176 -8.88 7.38 26.59
CA LEU A 176 -9.17 6.31 27.57
C LEU A 176 -7.88 5.74 28.15
N LEU A 177 -6.89 5.41 27.32
CA LEU A 177 -5.60 4.88 27.79
C LEU A 177 -4.93 5.83 28.80
N ARG A 178 -5.04 7.15 28.57
CA ARG A 178 -4.58 8.18 29.53
C ARG A 178 -5.37 8.15 30.85
N ARG A 179 -6.71 8.10 30.76
CA ARG A 179 -7.58 8.07 31.97
C ARG A 179 -7.34 6.83 32.84
N PHE A 180 -7.00 5.70 32.22
CA PHE A 180 -6.68 4.44 32.91
C PHE A 180 -5.19 4.30 33.26
N ASP A 181 -4.40 5.34 33.05
CA ASP A 181 -2.96 5.41 33.31
C ASP A 181 -2.15 4.28 32.67
N LEU A 182 -2.57 3.81 31.48
CA LEU A 182 -1.82 2.83 30.73
C LEU A 182 -0.56 3.44 30.13
N LYS A 183 0.54 2.73 30.25
CA LYS A 183 1.86 3.27 29.86
C LYS A 183 2.14 2.93 28.41
N PRO A 184 2.53 3.93 27.57
CA PRO A 184 3.03 3.66 26.24
C PRO A 184 4.37 2.92 26.32
N TYR A 185 4.68 2.14 25.28
CA TYR A 185 5.96 1.45 25.16
C TYR A 185 7.10 2.46 24.89
N ASP A 186 8.17 2.29 25.64
CA ASP A 186 9.44 2.98 25.46
C ASP A 186 10.46 2.02 24.84
N GLU A 187 10.92 2.31 23.63
CA GLU A 187 11.85 1.44 22.88
C GLU A 187 13.26 1.42 23.47
N LYS A 188 13.67 2.49 24.18
CA LYS A 188 15.01 2.60 24.74
C LYS A 188 15.11 1.85 26.07
N GLU A 189 14.09 2.02 26.90
CA GLU A 189 14.03 1.40 28.22
C GLU A 189 13.37 0.00 28.19
N GLU A 190 12.81 -0.39 27.05
CA GLU A 190 12.04 -1.64 26.86
C GLU A 190 10.91 -1.83 27.89
N THR A 191 10.31 -0.72 28.31
CA THR A 191 9.25 -0.66 29.33
C THR A 191 7.94 -0.17 28.74
N GLY A 192 6.85 -0.30 29.53
CA GLY A 192 5.53 0.11 29.10
C GLY A 192 4.72 -1.04 28.52
N LEU A 193 3.50 -0.75 28.08
CA LEU A 193 2.54 -1.77 27.64
C LEU A 193 2.08 -1.58 26.20
N ILE A 194 1.58 -0.38 25.85
CA ILE A 194 0.90 -0.12 24.59
C ILE A 194 1.91 0.33 23.54
N ARG A 195 2.05 -0.43 22.46
CA ARG A 195 2.98 -0.14 21.34
C ARG A 195 2.32 0.61 20.20
N THR A 196 1.14 0.10 19.80
CA THR A 196 0.45 0.55 18.58
C THR A 196 -1.05 0.32 18.75
N LEU A 197 -1.85 1.20 18.22
CA LEU A 197 -3.26 0.99 17.94
C LEU A 197 -3.43 0.72 16.44
N MET A 198 -4.06 -0.38 16.07
CA MET A 198 -4.49 -0.59 14.70
C MET A 198 -6.01 -0.51 14.65
N VAL A 199 -6.54 0.24 13.71
CA VAL A 199 -7.97 0.28 13.41
C VAL A 199 -8.18 -0.10 11.96
N ARG A 200 -9.18 -0.92 11.72
CA ARG A 200 -9.65 -1.28 10.39
C ARG A 200 -11.15 -0.98 10.33
N ARG A 201 -11.61 -0.45 9.20
CA ARG A 201 -13.02 -0.17 8.96
C ARG A 201 -13.43 -0.74 7.61
N GLY A 202 -14.54 -1.47 7.56
CA GLY A 202 -15.16 -1.84 6.30
C GLY A 202 -15.68 -0.59 5.58
N HIS A 203 -15.36 -0.48 4.29
CA HIS A 203 -15.77 0.68 3.48
C HIS A 203 -17.30 0.74 3.33
N TYR A 204 -17.90 -0.37 2.91
CA TYR A 204 -19.34 -0.48 2.70
C TYR A 204 -20.10 -0.86 3.98
N SER A 205 -19.59 -1.80 4.77
CA SER A 205 -20.26 -2.27 5.98
C SER A 205 -20.21 -1.25 7.12
N GLY A 206 -19.16 -0.43 7.17
CA GLY A 206 -18.88 0.44 8.30
C GLY A 206 -18.39 -0.29 9.55
N GLU A 207 -18.34 -1.63 9.58
CA GLU A 207 -17.83 -2.38 10.72
C GLU A 207 -16.39 -2.01 11.05
N MET A 208 -16.07 -1.91 12.34
CA MET A 208 -14.74 -1.52 12.80
C MET A 208 -14.11 -2.61 13.65
N MET A 209 -12.80 -2.77 13.47
CA MET A 209 -11.93 -3.59 14.30
C MET A 209 -10.88 -2.70 14.94
N LEU A 210 -10.70 -2.82 16.26
CA LEU A 210 -9.61 -2.19 17.01
C LEU A 210 -8.64 -3.25 17.49
N VAL A 211 -7.35 -3.05 17.25
CA VAL A 211 -6.29 -3.95 17.77
C VAL A 211 -5.37 -3.18 18.69
N PHE A 212 -5.24 -3.66 19.93
CA PHE A 212 -4.21 -3.21 20.85
C PHE A 212 -2.95 -4.07 20.65
N VAL A 213 -1.87 -3.46 20.22
CA VAL A 213 -0.56 -4.13 20.19
C VAL A 213 0.14 -3.84 21.49
N THR A 214 0.41 -4.88 22.27
CA THR A 214 0.92 -4.78 23.64
C THR A 214 2.19 -5.60 23.83
N THR A 215 3.01 -5.24 24.81
CA THR A 215 4.23 -5.99 25.16
C THR A 215 3.96 -7.24 25.96
N ARG A 216 2.79 -7.35 26.59
CA ARG A 216 2.40 -8.47 27.48
C ARG A 216 0.88 -8.66 27.50
N PRO A 217 0.40 -9.85 27.93
CA PRO A 217 -1.02 -10.21 27.85
C PRO A 217 -1.96 -9.36 28.72
N LYS A 218 -1.51 -8.95 29.92
CA LYS A 218 -2.38 -8.30 30.91
C LYS A 218 -2.52 -6.81 30.62
N ILE A 219 -3.74 -6.35 30.30
CA ILE A 219 -4.12 -4.95 30.22
C ILE A 219 -4.99 -4.63 31.43
N PHE A 220 -4.59 -3.63 32.21
CA PHE A 220 -5.34 -3.26 33.42
C PHE A 220 -6.69 -2.66 33.06
N ARG A 221 -7.76 -3.15 33.67
CA ARG A 221 -9.17 -2.72 33.47
C ARG A 221 -9.63 -2.76 32.02
N ILE A 222 -9.19 -3.73 31.25
CA ILE A 222 -9.51 -3.82 29.82
C ILE A 222 -11.03 -3.91 29.58
N GLU A 223 -11.78 -4.60 30.44
CA GLU A 223 -13.24 -4.74 30.32
C GLU A 223 -13.94 -3.39 30.39
N GLN A 224 -13.52 -2.50 31.30
CA GLN A 224 -14.07 -1.13 31.41
C GLN A 224 -13.70 -0.26 30.21
N ILE A 225 -12.51 -0.45 29.64
CA ILE A 225 -12.09 0.26 28.41
C ILE A 225 -12.94 -0.21 27.23
N ILE A 226 -13.12 -1.53 27.08
CA ILE A 226 -13.95 -2.12 26.00
C ILE A 226 -15.38 -1.62 26.10
N GLU A 227 -16.00 -1.67 27.29
CA GLU A 227 -17.37 -1.19 27.51
C GLU A 227 -17.55 0.24 27.02
N LYS A 228 -16.63 1.15 27.38
CA LYS A 228 -16.69 2.56 26.94
C LYS A 228 -16.51 2.70 25.43
N ILE A 229 -15.62 1.91 24.83
CA ILE A 229 -15.40 1.94 23.37
C ILE A 229 -16.67 1.47 22.65
N VAL A 230 -17.25 0.36 23.05
CA VAL A 230 -18.40 -0.24 22.37
C VAL A 230 -19.67 0.62 22.52
N VAL A 231 -19.83 1.29 23.65
CA VAL A 231 -20.95 2.23 23.88
C VAL A 231 -20.79 3.46 22.97
N GLU A 232 -19.58 4.04 22.87
CA GLU A 232 -19.34 5.23 22.05
C GLU A 232 -19.31 4.91 20.54
N PHE A 233 -18.81 3.71 20.17
CA PHE A 233 -18.68 3.27 18.79
C PHE A 233 -19.41 1.94 18.55
N PRO A 234 -20.73 1.93 18.34
CA PRO A 234 -21.49 0.70 18.07
C PRO A 234 -21.06 -0.04 16.79
N ALA A 235 -20.34 0.65 15.88
CA ALA A 235 -19.74 0.07 14.70
C ALA A 235 -18.53 -0.85 15.00
N VAL A 236 -17.96 -0.78 16.21
CA VAL A 236 -16.89 -1.69 16.64
C VAL A 236 -17.47 -3.08 16.88
N LYS A 237 -17.15 -4.03 15.99
CA LYS A 237 -17.59 -5.44 16.03
C LYS A 237 -16.50 -6.38 16.48
N SER A 238 -15.27 -5.90 16.54
CA SER A 238 -14.09 -6.70 16.90
C SER A 238 -13.11 -5.85 17.70
N ILE A 239 -12.67 -6.36 18.86
CA ILE A 239 -11.52 -5.82 19.59
C ILE A 239 -10.55 -6.96 19.85
N ILE A 240 -9.33 -6.79 19.36
CA ILE A 240 -8.27 -7.80 19.38
C ILE A 240 -7.09 -7.28 20.20
N GLN A 241 -6.43 -8.16 20.92
CA GLN A 241 -5.10 -7.94 21.45
C GLN A 241 -4.08 -8.71 20.62
N ASN A 242 -3.04 -8.03 20.17
CA ASN A 242 -1.83 -8.67 19.65
C ASN A 242 -0.71 -8.48 20.67
N ILE A 243 0.02 -9.57 20.96
CA ILE A 243 1.15 -9.53 21.88
C ILE A 243 2.45 -9.54 21.08
N ASN A 244 3.19 -8.43 21.17
CA ASN A 244 4.50 -8.27 20.59
C ASN A 244 5.50 -7.85 21.68
N ASP A 245 6.15 -8.83 22.28
CA ASP A 245 7.13 -8.68 23.35
C ASP A 245 8.56 -8.43 22.85
N LYS A 246 8.77 -8.46 21.51
CA LYS A 246 10.10 -8.35 20.93
C LYS A 246 10.46 -6.91 20.59
N ASN A 247 11.72 -6.54 20.77
CA ASN A 247 12.30 -5.31 20.26
C ASN A 247 12.55 -5.45 18.75
N THR A 248 11.55 -5.12 17.93
CA THR A 248 11.55 -5.30 16.46
C THR A 248 10.69 -4.24 15.81
N ASN A 249 11.00 -3.94 14.55
CA ASN A 249 10.21 -3.05 13.70
C ASN A 249 8.88 -3.69 13.21
N ALA A 250 8.69 -5.01 13.40
CA ALA A 250 7.42 -5.64 13.09
C ALA A 250 6.34 -5.13 14.05
N ILE A 251 5.19 -4.74 13.50
CA ILE A 251 4.07 -4.21 14.28
C ILE A 251 3.46 -5.33 15.12
N PHE A 252 3.19 -6.48 14.50
CA PHE A 252 2.54 -7.61 15.15
C PHE A 252 3.53 -8.67 15.64
N GLY A 253 3.26 -9.18 16.84
CA GLY A 253 3.79 -10.45 17.31
C GLY A 253 2.96 -11.63 16.79
N LYS A 254 3.28 -12.83 17.29
CA LYS A 254 2.64 -14.06 16.81
C LYS A 254 1.26 -14.32 17.44
N GLU A 255 1.03 -13.88 18.66
CA GLU A 255 -0.16 -14.20 19.44
C GLU A 255 -1.24 -13.14 19.25
N PHE A 256 -2.47 -13.59 18.92
CA PHE A 256 -3.67 -12.75 18.82
C PHE A 256 -4.75 -13.33 19.74
N ARG A 257 -5.46 -12.45 20.43
CA ARG A 257 -6.57 -12.79 21.34
C ARG A 257 -7.76 -11.90 21.05
N THR A 258 -8.91 -12.48 20.85
CA THR A 258 -10.16 -11.71 20.74
C THR A 258 -10.60 -11.29 22.15
N LEU A 259 -10.70 -9.98 22.36
CA LEU A 259 -11.15 -9.40 23.63
C LEU A 259 -12.64 -9.08 23.61
N TYR A 260 -13.21 -8.80 22.42
CA TYR A 260 -14.63 -8.50 22.24
C TYR A 260 -15.08 -8.85 20.83
N GLY A 261 -16.29 -9.38 20.72
CA GLY A 261 -16.95 -9.66 19.45
C GLY A 261 -16.32 -10.79 18.65
N LYS A 262 -16.18 -10.59 17.35
CA LYS A 262 -15.60 -11.55 16.40
C LYS A 262 -14.10 -11.28 16.20
N ASP A 263 -13.38 -12.25 15.67
CA ASP A 263 -11.98 -12.11 15.25
C ASP A 263 -11.82 -11.47 13.86
N THR A 264 -12.94 -11.23 13.16
CA THR A 264 -13.01 -10.60 11.84
C THR A 264 -14.04 -9.50 11.81
N ILE A 265 -13.94 -8.62 10.82
CA ILE A 265 -15.01 -7.73 10.32
C ILE A 265 -15.37 -8.13 8.90
N VAL A 266 -16.56 -7.75 8.46
CA VAL A 266 -17.02 -7.99 7.09
C VAL A 266 -16.95 -6.71 6.29
N ASP A 267 -16.52 -6.80 5.02
CA ASP A 267 -16.66 -5.74 4.04
C ASP A 267 -17.00 -6.33 2.67
N SER A 268 -17.26 -5.47 1.69
CA SER A 268 -17.56 -5.87 0.32
C SER A 268 -16.56 -5.25 -0.66
N MET A 269 -16.30 -5.94 -1.76
CA MET A 269 -15.52 -5.45 -2.90
C MET A 269 -15.97 -6.15 -4.18
N LEU A 270 -16.28 -5.38 -5.22
CA LEU A 270 -16.79 -5.88 -6.50
C LEU A 270 -17.95 -6.90 -6.36
N GLY A 271 -18.87 -6.62 -5.45
CA GLY A 271 -20.06 -7.46 -5.21
C GLY A 271 -19.81 -8.77 -4.48
N ASN A 272 -18.60 -9.02 -3.98
CA ASN A 272 -18.28 -10.13 -3.08
C ASN A 272 -18.11 -9.63 -1.65
N GLN A 273 -18.48 -10.46 -0.67
CA GLN A 273 -18.26 -10.22 0.74
C GLN A 273 -16.93 -10.86 1.18
N TYR A 274 -16.24 -10.21 2.11
CA TYR A 274 -14.97 -10.68 2.64
C TYR A 274 -14.97 -10.59 4.17
N GLU A 275 -14.61 -11.69 4.82
CA GLU A 275 -14.20 -11.68 6.23
C GLU A 275 -12.74 -11.27 6.30
N ILE A 276 -12.45 -10.23 7.10
CA ILE A 276 -11.15 -9.60 7.17
C ILE A 276 -10.65 -9.66 8.60
N SER A 277 -9.57 -10.42 8.84
CA SER A 277 -8.90 -10.51 10.14
C SER A 277 -7.92 -9.36 10.37
N ALA A 278 -7.37 -9.27 11.57
CA ALA A 278 -6.31 -8.31 11.89
C ALA A 278 -5.06 -8.49 11.01
N ARG A 279 -4.76 -9.72 10.60
CA ARG A 279 -3.58 -10.09 9.80
C ARG A 279 -3.80 -9.97 8.30
N SER A 280 -5.03 -10.13 7.82
CA SER A 280 -5.34 -10.19 6.40
C SER A 280 -4.82 -8.96 5.66
N PHE A 281 -4.19 -9.18 4.51
CA PHE A 281 -4.00 -8.11 3.55
C PHE A 281 -5.35 -7.81 2.88
N TYR A 282 -5.77 -6.57 2.91
CA TYR A 282 -6.94 -6.05 2.22
C TYR A 282 -6.61 -4.63 1.80
N GLN A 283 -6.92 -4.26 0.57
CA GLN A 283 -6.56 -2.95 0.01
C GLN A 283 -7.12 -1.81 0.86
N VAL A 284 -6.27 -0.84 1.16
CA VAL A 284 -6.61 0.23 2.11
C VAL A 284 -7.47 1.35 1.51
N ASN A 285 -7.63 1.37 0.20
CA ASN A 285 -8.49 2.27 -0.55
C ASN A 285 -9.44 1.42 -1.40
N THR A 286 -10.61 1.09 -0.85
CA THR A 286 -11.55 0.16 -1.47
C THR A 286 -12.05 0.70 -2.82
N GLU A 287 -12.41 1.99 -2.92
CA GLU A 287 -12.88 2.59 -4.16
C GLU A 287 -11.89 2.42 -5.32
N MET A 288 -10.63 2.75 -5.07
CA MET A 288 -9.61 2.64 -6.12
C MET A 288 -9.15 1.20 -6.35
N ALA A 289 -9.23 0.33 -5.35
CA ALA A 289 -8.98 -1.10 -5.51
C ALA A 289 -10.03 -1.76 -6.41
N GLU A 290 -11.30 -1.40 -6.28
CA GLU A 290 -12.36 -1.87 -7.17
C GLU A 290 -12.11 -1.44 -8.63
N LYS A 291 -11.73 -0.17 -8.84
CA LYS A 291 -11.34 0.33 -10.18
C LYS A 291 -10.12 -0.40 -10.73
N LEU A 292 -9.09 -0.62 -9.89
CA LEU A 292 -7.86 -1.32 -10.24
C LEU A 292 -8.16 -2.76 -10.70
N TYR A 293 -8.98 -3.49 -9.92
CA TYR A 293 -9.34 -4.87 -10.23
C TYR A 293 -10.31 -4.97 -11.41
N GLN A 294 -11.23 -4.02 -11.57
CA GLN A 294 -12.10 -3.96 -12.74
C GLN A 294 -11.28 -3.77 -14.02
N ILE A 295 -10.26 -2.90 -14.01
CA ILE A 295 -9.35 -2.74 -15.15
C ILE A 295 -8.61 -4.05 -15.45
N ALA A 296 -8.17 -4.78 -14.43
CA ALA A 296 -7.51 -6.07 -14.63
C ALA A 296 -8.46 -7.11 -15.27
N ILE A 297 -9.73 -7.13 -14.85
CA ILE A 297 -10.79 -7.96 -15.46
C ILE A 297 -11.00 -7.55 -16.92
N ASP A 298 -11.22 -6.28 -17.20
CA ASP A 298 -11.50 -5.74 -18.53
C ASP A 298 -10.31 -5.96 -19.49
N PHE A 299 -9.08 -5.82 -19.00
CA PHE A 299 -7.88 -6.07 -19.79
C PHE A 299 -7.70 -7.54 -20.11
N SER A 300 -8.09 -8.42 -19.18
CA SER A 300 -7.99 -9.89 -19.36
C SER A 300 -8.98 -10.41 -20.41
N ASP A 301 -10.10 -9.71 -20.63
CA ASP A 301 -11.12 -10.05 -21.65
C ASP A 301 -11.47 -11.54 -21.61
N LEU A 302 -12.05 -11.98 -20.48
CA LEU A 302 -12.27 -13.36 -20.12
C LEU A 302 -13.65 -13.85 -20.52
N THR A 303 -13.75 -15.15 -20.78
CA THR A 303 -14.99 -15.87 -21.09
C THR A 303 -15.25 -16.98 -20.07
N ALA A 304 -16.44 -17.57 -20.11
CA ALA A 304 -16.83 -18.68 -19.23
C ALA A 304 -15.99 -19.98 -19.44
N ASP A 305 -15.22 -20.09 -20.52
CA ASP A 305 -14.37 -21.24 -20.80
C ASP A 305 -12.93 -21.06 -20.27
N ASP A 306 -12.59 -19.86 -19.83
CA ASP A 306 -11.24 -19.51 -19.41
C ASP A 306 -10.87 -20.04 -18.01
N ILE A 307 -9.61 -20.39 -17.85
CA ILE A 307 -8.98 -20.73 -16.57
C ILE A 307 -8.00 -19.62 -16.21
N VAL A 308 -8.15 -19.10 -15.00
CA VAL A 308 -7.27 -18.04 -14.45
C VAL A 308 -6.40 -18.61 -13.35
N ILE A 309 -5.12 -18.29 -13.36
CA ILE A 309 -4.24 -18.45 -12.20
C ILE A 309 -4.10 -17.11 -11.52
N ASP A 310 -4.43 -17.04 -10.23
CA ASP A 310 -4.19 -15.89 -9.34
C ASP A 310 -2.94 -16.18 -8.48
N ALA A 311 -1.81 -15.73 -8.96
CA ALA A 311 -0.56 -15.86 -8.23
C ALA A 311 -0.40 -14.69 -7.24
N TYR A 312 -0.06 -14.99 -6.00
CA TYR A 312 -0.08 -14.08 -4.85
C TYR A 312 -1.50 -13.74 -4.38
N SER A 313 -2.37 -14.75 -4.27
CA SER A 313 -3.82 -14.58 -4.13
C SER A 313 -4.26 -13.93 -2.81
N GLY A 314 -3.41 -13.93 -1.77
CA GLY A 314 -3.79 -13.41 -0.46
C GLY A 314 -5.06 -14.06 0.07
N ILE A 315 -6.03 -13.26 0.51
CA ILE A 315 -7.36 -13.73 0.96
C ILE A 315 -8.36 -13.92 -0.20
N GLY A 316 -7.88 -13.96 -1.44
CA GLY A 316 -8.68 -14.24 -2.64
C GLY A 316 -9.40 -13.02 -3.24
N THR A 317 -9.07 -11.79 -2.87
CA THR A 317 -9.81 -10.59 -3.31
C THR A 317 -9.87 -10.44 -4.83
N ILE A 318 -8.76 -10.67 -5.52
CA ILE A 318 -8.69 -10.54 -6.98
C ILE A 318 -9.32 -11.76 -7.63
N GLY A 319 -8.85 -12.97 -7.29
CA GLY A 319 -9.32 -14.22 -7.91
C GLY A 319 -10.83 -14.42 -7.79
N LEU A 320 -11.43 -14.13 -6.64
CA LEU A 320 -12.88 -14.24 -6.44
C LEU A 320 -13.67 -13.22 -7.28
N SER A 321 -13.08 -12.07 -7.59
CA SER A 321 -13.71 -11.08 -8.48
C SER A 321 -13.79 -11.59 -9.93
N PHE A 322 -12.88 -12.46 -10.35
CA PHE A 322 -12.90 -13.12 -11.65
C PHE A 322 -13.81 -14.35 -11.70
N ALA A 323 -13.99 -15.04 -10.57
CA ALA A 323 -14.56 -16.40 -10.51
C ALA A 323 -15.97 -16.53 -11.13
N LYS A 324 -16.79 -15.48 -11.06
CA LYS A 324 -18.16 -15.50 -11.60
C LYS A 324 -18.21 -15.55 -13.14
N ASN A 325 -17.13 -15.15 -13.81
CA ASN A 325 -17.10 -14.96 -15.27
C ASN A 325 -16.21 -15.98 -15.98
N VAL A 326 -15.63 -16.94 -15.24
CA VAL A 326 -14.66 -17.90 -15.78
C VAL A 326 -14.98 -19.33 -15.38
N LYS A 327 -14.39 -20.30 -16.08
CA LYS A 327 -14.52 -21.72 -15.79
C LYS A 327 -13.95 -22.08 -14.42
N ALA A 328 -12.76 -21.61 -14.12
CA ALA A 328 -12.10 -21.87 -12.84
C ALA A 328 -11.02 -20.83 -12.53
N VAL A 329 -10.80 -20.61 -11.23
CA VAL A 329 -9.68 -19.81 -10.68
C VAL A 329 -8.81 -20.75 -9.84
N TYR A 330 -7.50 -20.69 -10.06
CA TYR A 330 -6.49 -21.40 -9.26
C TYR A 330 -5.63 -20.36 -8.55
N GLY A 331 -5.83 -20.21 -7.24
CA GLY A 331 -5.08 -19.25 -6.41
C GLY A 331 -3.94 -19.92 -5.66
N VAL A 332 -2.80 -19.24 -5.58
CA VAL A 332 -1.67 -19.68 -4.77
C VAL A 332 -1.15 -18.55 -3.89
N GLU A 333 -0.88 -18.87 -2.63
CA GLU A 333 -0.34 -17.98 -1.62
C GLU A 333 0.56 -18.78 -0.68
N VAL A 334 1.65 -18.18 -0.22
CA VAL A 334 2.61 -18.86 0.67
C VAL A 334 2.17 -18.87 2.14
N ILE A 335 1.24 -17.98 2.50
CA ILE A 335 0.73 -17.84 3.87
C ILE A 335 -0.52 -18.71 4.04
N GLU A 336 -0.40 -19.80 4.79
CA GLU A 336 -1.47 -20.79 4.99
C GLU A 336 -2.75 -20.15 5.56
N GLU A 337 -2.63 -19.24 6.53
CA GLU A 337 -3.79 -18.54 7.10
C GLU A 337 -4.53 -17.68 6.06
N ALA A 338 -3.82 -17.07 5.12
CA ALA A 338 -4.45 -16.31 4.04
C ALA A 338 -5.18 -17.22 3.04
N VAL A 339 -4.65 -18.41 2.77
CA VAL A 339 -5.32 -19.44 1.95
C VAL A 339 -6.62 -19.91 2.60
N GLU A 340 -6.61 -20.15 3.92
CA GLU A 340 -7.83 -20.51 4.63
C GLU A 340 -8.86 -19.36 4.64
N ASP A 341 -8.41 -18.11 4.75
CA ASP A 341 -9.26 -16.93 4.58
C ASP A 341 -9.86 -16.90 3.16
N ALA A 342 -9.06 -17.17 2.12
CA ALA A 342 -9.55 -17.22 0.73
C ALA A 342 -10.62 -18.28 0.52
N LYS A 343 -10.44 -19.48 1.08
CA LYS A 343 -11.43 -20.57 1.02
C LYS A 343 -12.73 -20.19 1.74
N ARG A 344 -12.64 -19.58 2.93
CA ARG A 344 -13.81 -19.08 3.66
C ARG A 344 -14.54 -18.00 2.86
N ASN A 345 -13.81 -17.07 2.26
CA ASN A 345 -14.38 -16.02 1.43
C ASN A 345 -15.05 -16.59 0.16
N ALA A 346 -14.47 -17.61 -0.46
CA ALA A 346 -15.12 -18.32 -1.57
C ALA A 346 -16.47 -18.93 -1.12
N ALA A 347 -16.48 -19.65 -0.01
CA ALA A 347 -17.67 -20.27 0.55
C ALA A 347 -18.73 -19.23 0.95
N LEU A 348 -18.33 -18.12 1.56
CA LEU A 348 -19.21 -17.01 1.93
C LEU A 348 -19.98 -16.43 0.74
N ASN A 349 -19.35 -16.44 -0.45
CA ASN A 349 -19.93 -15.93 -1.68
C ASN A 349 -20.58 -17.02 -2.56
N GLY A 350 -20.63 -18.28 -2.11
CA GLY A 350 -21.14 -19.40 -2.89
C GLY A 350 -20.30 -19.71 -4.14
N ILE A 351 -19.03 -19.33 -4.16
CA ILE A 351 -18.10 -19.55 -5.27
C ILE A 351 -17.48 -20.93 -5.10
N THR A 352 -17.75 -21.85 -6.05
CA THR A 352 -17.31 -23.25 -6.01
C THR A 352 -16.22 -23.58 -7.01
N ASN A 353 -15.93 -22.68 -7.94
CA ASN A 353 -14.94 -22.84 -9.01
C ASN A 353 -13.59 -22.13 -8.72
N ALA A 354 -13.38 -21.70 -7.50
CA ALA A 354 -12.11 -21.12 -7.04
C ALA A 354 -11.38 -22.11 -6.12
N HIS A 355 -10.12 -22.43 -6.45
CA HIS A 355 -9.30 -23.44 -5.78
C HIS A 355 -8.01 -22.77 -5.24
N TYR A 356 -7.80 -22.79 -3.92
CA TYR A 356 -6.68 -22.14 -3.29
C TYR A 356 -5.73 -23.15 -2.63
N VAL A 357 -4.41 -22.95 -2.82
CA VAL A 357 -3.35 -23.78 -2.24
C VAL A 357 -2.29 -22.93 -1.53
N ALA A 358 -1.78 -23.45 -0.41
CA ALA A 358 -0.66 -22.86 0.30
C ALA A 358 0.65 -23.45 -0.24
N ASP A 359 1.35 -22.71 -1.10
CA ASP A 359 2.58 -23.15 -1.75
C ASP A 359 3.34 -21.95 -2.35
N SER A 360 4.54 -22.19 -2.86
CA SER A 360 5.17 -21.24 -3.78
C SER A 360 4.48 -21.28 -5.15
N ALA A 361 4.37 -20.14 -5.79
CA ALA A 361 3.70 -20.05 -7.09
C ALA A 361 4.38 -20.93 -8.14
N GLU A 362 5.71 -21.00 -8.13
CA GLU A 362 6.50 -21.83 -9.04
C GLU A 362 6.19 -23.32 -8.89
N HIS A 363 6.08 -23.82 -7.65
CA HIS A 363 5.76 -25.23 -7.38
C HIS A 363 4.31 -25.57 -7.70
N ALA A 364 3.37 -24.71 -7.31
CA ALA A 364 1.96 -24.86 -7.62
C ALA A 364 1.72 -24.92 -9.14
N MET A 365 2.29 -23.99 -9.92
CA MET A 365 2.19 -23.96 -11.38
C MET A 365 2.76 -25.23 -12.02
N ALA A 366 3.91 -25.71 -11.54
CA ALA A 366 4.49 -26.97 -12.04
C ALA A 366 3.57 -28.17 -11.77
N THR A 367 2.93 -28.23 -10.61
CA THR A 367 1.96 -29.26 -10.22
C THR A 367 0.71 -29.18 -11.09
N TRP A 368 0.14 -28.00 -11.27
CA TRP A 368 -1.04 -27.78 -12.10
C TRP A 368 -0.79 -28.12 -13.57
N SER A 369 0.39 -27.77 -14.09
CA SER A 369 0.79 -28.15 -15.46
C SER A 369 0.83 -29.66 -15.65
N LYS A 370 1.41 -30.42 -14.70
CA LYS A 370 1.41 -31.90 -14.72
C LYS A 370 -0.01 -32.48 -14.67
N ASN A 371 -0.92 -31.82 -13.99
CA ASN A 371 -2.33 -32.21 -13.90
C ASN A 371 -3.17 -31.75 -15.11
N GLY A 372 -2.55 -31.21 -16.16
CA GLY A 372 -3.20 -30.81 -17.39
C GLY A 372 -3.97 -29.49 -17.33
N ILE A 373 -3.77 -28.68 -16.28
CA ILE A 373 -4.36 -27.35 -16.17
C ILE A 373 -3.64 -26.41 -17.13
N LYS A 374 -4.41 -25.79 -18.02
CA LYS A 374 -3.93 -24.85 -19.03
C LYS A 374 -4.61 -23.49 -18.79
N PRO A 375 -3.94 -22.53 -18.17
CA PRO A 375 -4.54 -21.23 -17.93
C PRO A 375 -4.60 -20.41 -19.22
N SER A 376 -5.71 -19.74 -19.45
CA SER A 376 -5.79 -18.68 -20.47
C SER A 376 -5.06 -17.42 -20.01
N VAL A 377 -5.19 -17.11 -18.72
CA VAL A 377 -4.60 -15.91 -18.09
C VAL A 377 -3.87 -16.28 -16.80
N ILE A 378 -2.69 -15.71 -16.60
CA ILE A 378 -2.03 -15.64 -15.30
C ILE A 378 -2.10 -14.18 -14.81
N LEU A 379 -2.75 -14.01 -13.68
CA LEU A 379 -2.83 -12.75 -12.95
C LEU A 379 -1.73 -12.71 -11.88
N VAL A 380 -1.02 -11.60 -11.78
CA VAL A 380 0.02 -11.40 -10.77
C VAL A 380 -0.13 -10.04 -10.08
N ASP A 381 -0.02 -10.03 -8.75
CA ASP A 381 0.09 -8.84 -7.90
C ASP A 381 1.25 -9.03 -6.90
N PRO A 382 2.51 -8.98 -7.38
CA PRO A 382 3.66 -9.28 -6.55
C PRO A 382 4.01 -8.14 -5.59
N PRO A 383 4.79 -8.41 -4.53
CA PRO A 383 5.33 -7.38 -3.66
C PRO A 383 6.27 -6.42 -4.42
N ARG A 384 6.67 -5.30 -3.79
CA ARG A 384 7.49 -4.21 -4.38
C ARG A 384 8.75 -4.65 -5.11
N LYS A 385 9.33 -5.80 -4.79
CA LYS A 385 10.51 -6.36 -5.47
C LYS A 385 10.23 -6.92 -6.86
N GLY A 386 8.96 -7.03 -7.25
CA GLY A 386 8.50 -7.63 -8.49
C GLY A 386 8.63 -9.16 -8.49
N LEU A 387 8.58 -9.72 -9.69
CA LEU A 387 8.67 -11.15 -9.94
C LEU A 387 10.12 -11.65 -9.92
N THR A 388 10.31 -12.93 -9.60
CA THR A 388 11.59 -13.62 -9.78
C THR A 388 11.69 -14.17 -11.21
N GLU A 389 12.90 -14.34 -11.71
CA GLU A 389 13.13 -14.99 -13.01
C GLU A 389 12.55 -16.41 -13.04
N ASN A 390 12.67 -17.15 -11.93
CA ASN A 390 12.10 -18.50 -11.81
C ASN A 390 10.58 -18.49 -11.92
N PHE A 391 9.91 -17.50 -11.28
CA PHE A 391 8.48 -17.32 -11.43
C PHE A 391 8.09 -17.07 -12.90
N ILE A 392 8.77 -16.14 -13.57
CA ILE A 392 8.48 -15.80 -14.97
C ILE A 392 8.65 -17.03 -15.85
N LYS A 393 9.74 -17.80 -15.69
CA LYS A 393 9.95 -19.06 -16.42
C LYS A 393 8.85 -20.08 -16.17
N ALA A 394 8.43 -20.25 -14.91
CA ALA A 394 7.34 -21.17 -14.56
C ALA A 394 5.99 -20.74 -15.16
N SER A 395 5.68 -19.44 -15.14
CA SER A 395 4.46 -18.90 -15.73
C SER A 395 4.43 -19.09 -17.26
N VAL A 396 5.54 -18.79 -17.93
CA VAL A 396 5.67 -18.97 -19.39
C VAL A 396 5.56 -20.47 -19.79
N ALA A 397 6.13 -21.37 -18.97
CA ALA A 397 6.03 -22.82 -19.22
C ALA A 397 4.58 -23.35 -19.25
N MET A 398 3.64 -22.67 -18.57
CA MET A 398 2.21 -22.98 -18.66
C MET A 398 1.55 -22.45 -19.95
N GLN A 399 2.27 -21.67 -20.74
CA GLN A 399 1.83 -21.12 -22.02
C GLN A 399 0.51 -20.33 -21.97
N PRO A 400 0.29 -19.43 -20.99
CA PRO A 400 -0.92 -18.61 -20.97
C PRO A 400 -0.98 -17.73 -22.21
N GLU A 401 -2.18 -17.44 -22.69
CA GLU A 401 -2.39 -16.48 -23.79
C GLU A 401 -2.08 -15.06 -23.34
N LYS A 402 -2.41 -14.75 -22.09
CA LYS A 402 -2.27 -13.41 -21.50
C LYS A 402 -1.65 -13.48 -20.11
N VAL A 403 -0.92 -12.45 -19.77
CA VAL A 403 -0.46 -12.16 -18.39
C VAL A 403 -0.96 -10.79 -18.01
N THR A 404 -1.80 -10.71 -16.98
CA THR A 404 -2.28 -9.45 -16.39
C THR A 404 -1.47 -9.17 -15.15
N TYR A 405 -0.74 -8.06 -15.12
CA TYR A 405 0.17 -7.71 -14.04
C TYR A 405 -0.30 -6.42 -13.35
N ILE A 406 -0.61 -6.51 -12.07
CA ILE A 406 -0.84 -5.38 -11.18
C ILE A 406 0.47 -5.09 -10.44
N SER A 407 0.91 -3.86 -10.42
CA SER A 407 2.22 -3.50 -9.86
C SER A 407 2.18 -2.22 -9.04
N CYS A 408 2.73 -2.27 -7.84
CA CYS A 408 2.98 -1.10 -7.00
C CYS A 408 4.35 -0.45 -7.22
N ASN A 409 5.15 -0.93 -8.19
CA ASN A 409 6.49 -0.41 -8.48
C ASN A 409 6.79 -0.43 -9.98
N PRO A 410 6.70 0.71 -10.68
CA PRO A 410 6.94 0.79 -12.13
C PRO A 410 8.33 0.32 -12.57
N ALA A 411 9.34 0.47 -11.73
CA ALA A 411 10.71 0.08 -12.09
C ALA A 411 10.89 -1.45 -12.15
N THR A 412 10.36 -2.17 -11.14
CA THR A 412 10.40 -3.64 -11.15
C THR A 412 9.46 -4.22 -12.19
N MET A 413 8.30 -3.61 -12.39
CA MET A 413 7.37 -3.99 -13.45
C MET A 413 8.02 -3.89 -14.84
N ALA A 414 8.68 -2.78 -15.15
CA ALA A 414 9.35 -2.61 -16.44
C ALA A 414 10.48 -3.64 -16.66
N ARG A 415 11.24 -3.99 -15.60
CA ARG A 415 12.23 -5.06 -15.62
C ARG A 415 11.60 -6.42 -15.95
N ASP A 416 10.50 -6.73 -15.28
CA ASP A 416 9.81 -8.02 -15.43
C ASP A 416 9.16 -8.13 -16.83
N ILE A 417 8.56 -7.04 -17.33
CA ILE A 417 8.02 -6.97 -18.71
C ILE A 417 9.12 -7.24 -19.73
N LYS A 418 10.31 -6.64 -19.56
CA LYS A 418 11.45 -6.89 -20.44
C LYS A 418 11.80 -8.38 -20.49
N LEU A 419 11.77 -9.07 -19.35
CA LEU A 419 12.04 -10.51 -19.31
C LEU A 419 10.91 -11.32 -19.99
N TYR A 420 9.64 -10.95 -19.81
CA TYR A 420 8.54 -11.57 -20.55
C TYR A 420 8.65 -11.40 -22.08
N GLN A 421 9.18 -10.23 -22.54
CA GLN A 421 9.44 -10.02 -23.99
C GLN A 421 10.46 -11.03 -24.54
N GLU A 422 11.49 -11.42 -23.77
CA GLU A 422 12.46 -12.43 -24.17
C GLU A 422 11.82 -13.82 -24.36
N PHE A 423 10.65 -14.06 -23.74
CA PHE A 423 9.86 -15.28 -23.88
C PHE A 423 8.68 -15.15 -24.86
N GLY A 424 8.67 -14.11 -25.69
CA GLY A 424 7.66 -13.95 -26.75
C GLY A 424 6.35 -13.33 -26.29
N TYR A 425 6.31 -12.63 -25.17
CA TYR A 425 5.15 -11.82 -24.77
C TYR A 425 5.35 -10.36 -25.19
N LYS A 426 4.28 -9.71 -25.61
CA LYS A 426 4.28 -8.29 -25.98
C LYS A 426 3.34 -7.52 -25.05
N LEU A 427 3.81 -6.36 -24.55
CA LEU A 427 2.98 -5.41 -23.81
C LEU A 427 1.89 -4.86 -24.75
N GLN A 428 0.64 -4.85 -24.28
CA GLN A 428 -0.53 -4.42 -25.05
C GLN A 428 -1.20 -3.18 -24.48
N LYS A 429 -1.38 -3.15 -23.16
CA LYS A 429 -2.13 -2.08 -22.46
C LYS A 429 -1.42 -1.69 -21.18
N VAL A 430 -1.49 -0.41 -20.83
CA VAL A 430 -0.90 0.14 -19.58
C VAL A 430 -1.84 1.18 -18.99
N GLN A 431 -2.35 0.92 -17.78
CA GLN A 431 -3.21 1.83 -17.04
C GLN A 431 -2.62 2.12 -15.66
N PRO A 432 -2.06 3.31 -15.43
CA PRO A 432 -1.73 3.78 -14.09
C PRO A 432 -3.00 4.08 -13.27
N VAL A 433 -2.95 3.77 -11.99
CA VAL A 433 -4.06 3.99 -11.03
C VAL A 433 -3.49 4.62 -9.77
N ASP A 434 -4.12 5.68 -9.30
CA ASP A 434 -3.75 6.34 -8.05
C ASP A 434 -4.46 5.72 -6.85
N LEU A 435 -3.98 4.55 -6.41
CA LEU A 435 -4.48 3.87 -5.22
C LEU A 435 -4.14 4.60 -3.92
N PHE A 436 -3.08 5.41 -3.95
CA PHE A 436 -2.54 6.15 -2.79
C PHE A 436 -2.42 7.66 -3.09
N PRO A 437 -3.55 8.37 -3.23
CA PRO A 437 -3.56 9.83 -3.40
C PRO A 437 -2.70 10.54 -2.35
N ASN A 438 -2.09 11.65 -2.76
CA ASN A 438 -1.19 12.47 -1.94
C ASN A 438 0.13 11.78 -1.52
N THR A 439 0.44 10.63 -2.12
CA THR A 439 1.76 9.99 -2.01
C THR A 439 2.38 9.84 -3.39
N HIS A 440 3.71 9.63 -3.47
CA HIS A 440 4.42 9.43 -4.74
C HIS A 440 4.18 8.03 -5.36
N HIS A 441 3.49 7.13 -4.66
CA HIS A 441 3.21 5.77 -5.13
C HIS A 441 2.19 5.75 -6.26
N VAL A 442 2.39 4.86 -7.21
CA VAL A 442 1.46 4.56 -8.30
C VAL A 442 1.29 3.06 -8.46
N GLU A 443 0.03 2.63 -8.58
CA GLU A 443 -0.29 1.29 -9.05
C GLU A 443 -0.45 1.30 -10.56
N THR A 444 -0.15 0.18 -11.20
CA THR A 444 -0.25 0.07 -12.65
C THR A 444 -0.78 -1.30 -13.03
N VAL A 445 -1.81 -1.33 -13.86
CA VAL A 445 -2.29 -2.56 -14.50
C VAL A 445 -1.72 -2.63 -15.90
N VAL A 446 -1.08 -3.72 -16.24
CA VAL A 446 -0.62 -3.98 -17.61
C VAL A 446 -1.14 -5.32 -18.11
N LEU A 447 -1.39 -5.37 -19.42
CA LEU A 447 -1.68 -6.60 -20.14
C LEU A 447 -0.53 -6.93 -21.07
N MET A 448 -0.03 -8.14 -20.96
CA MET A 448 0.88 -8.74 -21.94
C MET A 448 0.16 -9.93 -22.63
N SER A 449 0.35 -10.08 -23.93
CA SER A 449 -0.14 -11.22 -24.70
C SER A 449 1.01 -11.95 -25.36
N ARG A 450 0.86 -13.28 -25.47
CA ARG A 450 1.80 -14.11 -26.21
C ARG A 450 1.70 -13.81 -27.71
N VAL A 451 2.85 -13.59 -28.35
CA VAL A 451 2.93 -13.45 -29.80
C VAL A 451 2.88 -14.86 -30.40
N ASN A 452 1.81 -15.17 -31.12
CA ASN A 452 1.78 -16.41 -31.90
C ASN A 452 2.69 -16.21 -33.13
N ASN A 453 3.78 -16.97 -33.17
CA ASN A 453 4.64 -17.07 -34.36
C ASN A 453 4.01 -17.96 -35.41
#